data_888015e2bfa9e42f347e039281b8dada
#
_entry.id   888015e2bfa9e42f347e039281b8dada
#
_cell.length_a   1.000
_cell.length_b   1.000
_cell.length_c   1.000
_cell.angle_alpha   90.00
_cell.angle_beta   90.00
_cell.angle_gamma   90.00
#
_symmetry.space_group_name_H-M   'P 1'
#
loop_
_entity.id
_entity.type
_entity.pdbx_description
1 polymer ?
#
loop_
_entity_poly.entity_id
_entity_poly.type
_entity_poly.pdbx_seq_one_letter_code
_entity_poly.pdbx_strand_id
1 'polypeptide(L)'
;MRKTALGAVTSGFMLAIAIAAALVTKTSFAAPPAPSEAFVWKDGPEVYAKVCAYCHEQGVGPALRGRALPPVYVRTVVRNGNRAMPSFRAAEIDDESLAKLAEYISAN
;
A
#
# COMPACT_ATOMS: atom_id res chain seq x y z
N MET A 1 77.97 23.58 -37.68
CA MET A 1 77.80 23.68 -36.21
C MET A 1 76.47 24.34 -35.96
N ARG A 2 75.45 23.60 -35.59
CA ARG A 2 74.35 24.01 -34.72
C ARG A 2 73.46 22.77 -34.50
N LYS A 3 73.54 22.24 -33.33
CA LYS A 3 72.73 21.15 -32.80
C LYS A 3 71.44 21.79 -32.31
N THR A 4 70.28 21.40 -32.89
CA THR A 4 69.00 21.74 -32.34
C THR A 4 68.43 20.51 -31.68
N ALA A 5 68.28 20.62 -30.40
CA ALA A 5 67.63 19.64 -29.55
C ALA A 5 66.12 19.64 -29.84
N LEU A 6 65.61 18.50 -30.21
CA LEU A 6 64.15 18.25 -30.24
C LEU A 6 63.81 17.54 -28.96
N GLY A 7 63.35 18.29 -27.98
CA GLY A 7 62.94 17.79 -26.67
C GLY A 7 61.43 17.75 -26.55
N ALA A 8 60.93 16.56 -26.31
CA ALA A 8 59.82 16.18 -25.44
C ALA A 8 58.64 17.14 -25.27
N VAL A 9 57.56 16.89 -25.98
CA VAL A 9 56.23 17.37 -25.67
C VAL A 9 55.22 16.24 -25.98
N THR A 10 55.34 15.08 -25.34
CA THR A 10 54.36 13.97 -25.52
C THR A 10 53.94 13.28 -24.23
N SER A 11 54.22 13.85 -23.06
CA SER A 11 53.94 13.19 -21.77
C SER A 11 52.74 13.77 -21.01
N GLY A 12 52.02 14.77 -21.54
CA GLY A 12 50.94 15.44 -20.78
C GLY A 12 49.52 15.02 -21.16
N PHE A 13 49.32 14.27 -22.26
CA PHE A 13 47.96 14.04 -22.76
C PHE A 13 47.34 12.70 -22.34
N MET A 14 48.12 11.76 -21.83
CA MET A 14 47.63 10.44 -21.41
C MET A 14 47.12 10.39 -19.95
N LEU A 15 47.38 11.41 -19.14
CA LEU A 15 46.92 11.40 -17.74
C LEU A 15 45.51 11.97 -17.55
N ALA A 16 44.98 12.69 -18.52
CA ALA A 16 43.65 13.31 -18.44
C ALA A 16 42.48 12.37 -18.77
N ILE A 17 42.73 11.24 -19.44
CA ILE A 17 41.65 10.29 -19.85
C ILE A 17 41.33 9.27 -18.74
N ALA A 18 42.23 9.05 -17.79
CA ALA A 18 42.03 8.05 -16.75
C ALA A 18 41.10 8.48 -15.60
N ILE A 19 40.76 9.75 -15.46
CA ILE A 19 39.98 10.28 -14.35
C ILE A 19 38.45 10.36 -14.67
N ALA A 20 38.08 10.30 -15.94
CA ALA A 20 36.70 10.44 -16.37
C ALA A 20 35.85 9.14 -16.23
N ALA A 21 36.44 8.00 -15.91
CA ALA A 21 35.76 6.70 -15.86
C ALA A 21 35.25 6.30 -14.47
N ALA A 22 35.43 7.11 -13.42
CA ALA A 22 35.12 6.72 -12.03
C ALA A 22 33.84 7.29 -11.46
N LEU A 23 33.04 8.03 -12.25
CA LEU A 23 31.74 8.58 -11.80
C LEU A 23 30.56 7.83 -12.44
N VAL A 24 30.60 6.48 -12.41
CA VAL A 24 29.38 5.69 -12.55
C VAL A 24 28.69 5.76 -11.20
N THR A 25 27.87 6.76 -11.00
CA THR A 25 26.92 6.80 -9.89
C THR A 25 26.04 5.56 -10.00
N LYS A 26 26.25 4.61 -9.09
CA LYS A 26 25.32 3.50 -8.89
C LYS A 26 24.01 4.12 -8.41
N THR A 27 23.07 4.36 -9.32
CA THR A 27 21.69 4.60 -8.95
C THR A 27 21.20 3.30 -8.32
N SER A 28 21.26 3.23 -6.99
CA SER A 28 20.60 2.19 -6.23
C SER A 28 19.09 2.40 -6.44
N PHE A 29 18.50 1.68 -7.36
CA PHE A 29 17.07 1.47 -7.35
C PHE A 29 16.75 0.75 -6.04
N ALA A 30 16.13 1.47 -5.11
CA ALA A 30 15.55 0.84 -3.94
C ALA A 30 14.55 -0.22 -4.45
N ALA A 31 14.75 -1.46 -4.02
CA ALA A 31 13.78 -2.51 -4.30
C ALA A 31 12.41 -2.04 -3.81
N PRO A 32 11.30 -2.34 -4.53
CA PRO A 32 9.97 -2.07 -4.03
C PRO A 32 9.86 -2.64 -2.62
N PRO A 33 9.20 -1.93 -1.68
CA PRO A 33 8.96 -2.50 -0.36
C PRO A 33 8.28 -3.86 -0.54
N ALA A 34 8.77 -4.87 0.19
CA ALA A 34 8.12 -6.17 0.24
C ALA A 34 6.64 -5.94 0.56
N PRO A 35 5.69 -6.69 -0.06
CA PRO A 35 4.29 -6.56 0.30
C PRO A 35 4.21 -6.70 1.82
N SER A 36 3.77 -5.64 2.49
CA SER A 36 3.40 -5.75 3.91
C SER A 36 2.38 -6.88 3.98
N GLU A 37 2.58 -7.84 4.85
CA GLU A 37 1.56 -8.87 5.08
C GLU A 37 0.25 -8.13 5.31
N ALA A 38 -0.69 -8.32 4.39
CA ALA A 38 -1.96 -7.64 4.47
C ALA A 38 -2.63 -8.05 5.79
N PHE A 39 -3.10 -7.07 6.55
CA PHE A 39 -3.83 -7.38 7.78
C PHE A 39 -5.05 -8.23 7.41
N VAL A 40 -5.15 -9.40 8.01
CA VAL A 40 -6.25 -10.34 7.77
C VAL A 40 -7.15 -10.38 9.01
N TRP A 41 -8.41 -10.09 8.83
CA TRP A 41 -9.42 -10.21 9.88
C TRP A 41 -9.65 -11.69 10.21
N LYS A 42 -9.78 -12.01 11.47
CA LYS A 42 -10.04 -13.37 11.92
C LYS A 42 -11.40 -13.90 11.45
N ASP A 43 -12.46 -13.12 11.71
CA ASP A 43 -13.84 -13.52 11.44
C ASP A 43 -14.79 -12.30 11.35
N GLY A 44 -16.05 -12.55 11.00
CA GLY A 44 -17.08 -11.51 10.91
C GLY A 44 -17.37 -10.80 12.23
N PRO A 45 -17.50 -11.50 13.36
CA PRO A 45 -17.63 -10.90 14.69
C PRO A 45 -16.50 -9.92 15.02
N GLU A 46 -15.26 -10.21 14.69
CA GLU A 46 -14.14 -9.31 14.94
C GLU A 46 -14.27 -8.02 14.11
N VAL A 47 -14.56 -8.13 12.82
CA VAL A 47 -14.79 -6.94 11.98
C VAL A 47 -15.93 -6.11 12.55
N TYR A 48 -17.04 -6.74 12.92
CA TYR A 48 -18.18 -6.06 13.51
C TYR A 48 -17.79 -5.30 14.78
N ALA A 49 -17.15 -5.96 15.74
CA ALA A 49 -16.80 -5.38 17.03
C ALA A 49 -15.80 -4.24 16.91
N LYS A 50 -14.82 -4.35 16.01
CA LYS A 50 -13.74 -3.38 15.89
C LYS A 50 -14.02 -2.24 14.90
N VAL A 51 -14.96 -2.40 14.00
CA VAL A 51 -15.27 -1.39 12.97
C VAL A 51 -16.70 -0.89 13.09
N CYS A 52 -17.68 -1.78 13.02
CA CYS A 52 -19.09 -1.41 12.88
C CYS A 52 -19.72 -0.92 14.17
N ALA A 53 -19.41 -1.58 15.30
CA ALA A 53 -20.02 -1.34 16.60
C ALA A 53 -19.78 0.09 17.10
N TYR A 54 -18.71 0.76 16.72
CA TYR A 54 -18.43 2.15 17.10
C TYR A 54 -19.57 3.12 16.77
N CYS A 55 -20.25 2.89 15.66
CA CYS A 55 -21.37 3.74 15.26
C CYS A 55 -22.72 3.04 15.49
N HIS A 56 -22.78 1.74 15.18
CA HIS A 56 -24.05 1.03 15.13
C HIS A 56 -24.55 0.53 16.49
N GLU A 57 -23.69 0.45 17.49
CA GLU A 57 -24.08 0.15 18.87
C GLU A 57 -24.09 1.37 19.80
N GLN A 58 -23.56 2.50 19.33
CA GLN A 58 -23.54 3.75 20.09
C GLN A 58 -24.68 4.73 19.71
N GLY A 59 -25.58 4.30 18.83
CA GLY A 59 -26.72 5.13 18.42
C GLY A 59 -26.38 6.19 17.37
N VAL A 60 -25.17 6.19 16.82
CA VAL A 60 -24.77 7.07 15.69
C VAL A 60 -25.38 6.56 14.39
N GLY A 61 -25.39 5.24 14.18
CA GLY A 61 -26.02 4.56 13.07
C GLY A 61 -27.21 3.69 13.53
N PRO A 62 -28.00 3.17 12.59
CA PRO A 62 -29.09 2.26 12.92
C PRO A 62 -28.56 0.95 13.50
N ALA A 63 -29.30 0.31 14.41
CA ALA A 63 -28.97 -1.05 14.85
C ALA A 63 -28.93 -2.01 13.65
N LEU A 64 -27.92 -2.85 13.60
CA LEU A 64 -27.74 -3.82 12.50
C LEU A 64 -28.26 -5.22 12.93
N ARG A 65 -28.02 -5.59 14.16
CA ARG A 65 -28.43 -6.92 14.68
C ARG A 65 -29.94 -6.99 14.88
N GLY A 66 -30.49 -8.19 14.77
CA GLY A 66 -31.92 -8.44 14.89
C GLY A 66 -32.77 -8.02 13.67
N ARG A 67 -32.15 -7.62 12.57
CA ARG A 67 -32.84 -7.12 11.39
C ARG A 67 -32.85 -8.07 10.21
N ALA A 68 -32.15 -9.20 10.31
CA ALA A 68 -32.02 -10.19 9.22
C ALA A 68 -31.66 -9.54 7.86
N LEU A 69 -30.70 -8.62 7.87
CA LEU A 69 -30.31 -7.89 6.66
C LEU A 69 -29.69 -8.86 5.65
N PRO A 70 -30.11 -8.85 4.37
CA PRO A 70 -29.53 -9.73 3.38
C PRO A 70 -28.00 -9.50 3.23
N PRO A 71 -27.17 -10.56 3.16
CA PRO A 71 -25.72 -10.41 3.05
C PRO A 71 -25.28 -9.55 1.87
N VAL A 72 -25.97 -9.65 0.73
CA VAL A 72 -25.68 -8.81 -0.44
C VAL A 72 -25.92 -7.33 -0.16
N TYR A 73 -26.98 -7.01 0.58
CA TYR A 73 -27.25 -5.62 0.98
C TYR A 73 -26.14 -5.07 1.87
N VAL A 74 -25.73 -5.83 2.89
CA VAL A 74 -24.62 -5.44 3.78
C VAL A 74 -23.36 -5.16 2.98
N ARG A 75 -22.96 -6.08 2.09
CA ARG A 75 -21.78 -5.89 1.24
C ARG A 75 -21.86 -4.65 0.37
N THR A 76 -23.01 -4.42 -0.24
CA THR A 76 -23.23 -3.23 -1.09
C THR A 76 -23.09 -1.94 -0.30
N VAL A 77 -23.70 -1.84 0.88
CA VAL A 77 -23.63 -0.65 1.72
C VAL A 77 -22.22 -0.42 2.24
N VAL A 78 -21.51 -1.46 2.67
CA VAL A 78 -20.12 -1.33 3.16
C VAL A 78 -19.18 -0.84 2.05
N ARG A 79 -19.34 -1.33 0.82
CA ARG A 79 -18.48 -0.90 -0.31
C ARG A 79 -18.80 0.50 -0.82
N ASN A 80 -20.05 0.91 -0.80
CA ASN A 80 -20.47 2.19 -1.38
C ASN A 80 -20.64 3.30 -0.33
N GLY A 81 -20.74 2.95 0.94
CA GLY A 81 -21.16 3.88 1.98
C GLY A 81 -22.66 4.19 1.89
N ASN A 82 -23.17 4.89 2.91
CA ASN A 82 -24.54 5.40 2.91
C ASN A 82 -24.67 6.60 3.84
N ARG A 83 -24.99 7.77 3.31
CA ARG A 83 -25.09 9.02 4.08
C ARG A 83 -23.81 9.31 4.88
N ALA A 84 -23.87 9.30 6.21
CA ALA A 84 -22.71 9.52 7.09
C ALA A 84 -21.82 8.26 7.23
N MET A 85 -22.30 7.10 6.83
CA MET A 85 -21.50 5.87 6.85
C MET A 85 -20.47 5.91 5.71
N PRO A 86 -19.16 5.82 6.01
CA PRO A 86 -18.13 5.80 4.97
C PRO A 86 -18.18 4.51 4.14
N SER A 87 -17.58 4.56 2.96
CA SER A 87 -17.28 3.37 2.17
C SER A 87 -15.98 2.74 2.67
N PHE A 88 -15.93 1.42 2.77
CA PHE A 88 -14.74 0.65 3.13
C PHE A 88 -14.17 -0.06 1.90
N ARG A 89 -12.89 0.17 1.63
CA ARG A 89 -12.19 -0.44 0.48
C ARG A 89 -11.67 -1.83 0.84
N ALA A 90 -11.29 -2.61 -0.18
CA ALA A 90 -10.72 -3.94 0.01
C ALA A 90 -9.41 -3.94 0.81
N ALA A 91 -8.67 -2.82 0.81
CA ALA A 91 -7.48 -2.65 1.64
C ALA A 91 -7.78 -2.51 3.15
N GLU A 92 -9.01 -2.15 3.51
CA GLU A 92 -9.46 -1.98 4.90
C GLU A 92 -10.22 -3.22 5.39
N ILE A 93 -11.10 -3.74 4.56
CA ILE A 93 -11.86 -4.99 4.80
C ILE A 93 -11.84 -5.74 3.46
N ASP A 94 -11.05 -6.80 3.36
CA ASP A 94 -10.99 -7.62 2.17
C ASP A 94 -12.32 -8.31 1.86
N ASP A 95 -12.48 -8.86 0.65
CA ASP A 95 -13.76 -9.41 0.21
C ASP A 95 -14.18 -10.67 0.97
N GLU A 96 -13.22 -11.47 1.43
CA GLU A 96 -13.51 -12.66 2.25
C GLU A 96 -13.99 -12.24 3.64
N SER A 97 -13.29 -11.30 4.29
CA SER A 97 -13.67 -10.76 5.59
C SER A 97 -15.02 -10.05 5.54
N LEU A 98 -15.30 -9.33 4.44
CA LEU A 98 -16.59 -8.69 4.23
C LEU A 98 -17.71 -9.72 4.02
N ALA A 99 -17.46 -10.83 3.37
CA ALA A 99 -18.44 -11.92 3.25
C ALA A 99 -18.77 -12.51 4.64
N LYS A 100 -17.76 -12.82 5.45
CA LYS A 100 -17.94 -13.32 6.82
C LYS A 100 -18.70 -12.31 7.71
N LEU A 101 -18.39 -11.02 7.58
CA LEU A 101 -19.12 -9.95 8.27
C LEU A 101 -20.60 -9.91 7.87
N ALA A 102 -20.88 -9.98 6.57
CA ALA A 102 -22.23 -9.91 6.06
C ALA A 102 -23.09 -11.10 6.53
N GLU A 103 -22.54 -12.30 6.53
CA GLU A 103 -23.20 -13.48 7.09
C GLU A 103 -23.44 -13.33 8.62
N TYR A 104 -22.45 -12.82 9.36
CA TYR A 104 -22.59 -12.57 10.78
C TYR A 104 -23.74 -11.60 11.09
N ILE A 105 -23.83 -10.47 10.39
CA ILE A 105 -24.88 -9.48 10.59
C ILE A 105 -26.26 -10.05 10.18
N SER A 106 -26.31 -10.83 9.10
CA SER A 106 -27.55 -11.46 8.63
C SER A 106 -28.12 -12.47 9.62
N ALA A 107 -27.25 -13.20 10.33
CA ALA A 107 -27.65 -14.25 11.29
C ALA A 107 -27.96 -13.71 12.69
N ASN A 108 -27.60 -12.50 13.01
CA ASN A 108 -27.73 -11.87 14.32
C ASN A 108 -28.52 -10.56 14.20
#